data_69dad70a735322929e3b44c986c7b770
#
_entry.id   69dad70a735322929e3b44c986c7b770
#
_cell.length_a   1.000
_cell.length_b   1.000
_cell.length_c   1.000
_cell.angle_alpha   90.00
_cell.angle_beta   90.00
_cell.angle_gamma   90.00
#
_symmetry.space_group_name_H-M   'P 1'
#
loop_
_entity.id
_entity.type
_entity.pdbx_description
1 polymer ?
#
loop_
_entity_poly.entity_id
_entity_poly.type
_entity_poly.pdbx_seq_one_letter_code
_entity_poly.pdbx_strand_id
1 'polypeptide(L)'
;MKKSIDYLKKTTFSIVLFFIFSFPLLAQNNKSIGTSSDFWDHVRFGGGIGLSFGDGFFSGTLAPSAIYQFNEQVALGLGLSGTYNTQKDLYKSSIVGASIVGLVNPIPEIQLSAEFEELNVSRTWDSRTGFADENYWYPALFLGVGYNSGPVTFGIRFDVLYDKNKSIYSESWVPFIRVYF
;
A
#
# COMPACT_ATOMS: atom_id res chain seq x y z
N MET A 1 8.26 26.32 23.01
CA MET A 1 8.03 24.85 23.00
C MET A 1 7.47 24.30 21.70
N LYS A 2 6.45 24.89 21.06
CA LYS A 2 5.84 24.43 19.80
C LYS A 2 6.81 24.37 18.60
N LYS A 3 7.67 25.38 18.42
CA LYS A 3 8.67 25.41 17.34
C LYS A 3 9.72 24.28 17.41
N SER A 4 10.13 23.85 18.61
CA SER A 4 11.10 22.78 18.80
C SER A 4 10.56 21.40 18.36
N ILE A 5 9.29 21.16 18.57
CA ILE A 5 8.62 19.91 18.18
C ILE A 5 8.48 19.82 16.65
N ASP A 6 8.23 20.95 15.97
CA ASP A 6 8.11 20.98 14.50
C ASP A 6 9.46 20.76 13.81
N TYR A 7 10.58 21.26 14.38
CA TYR A 7 11.93 20.96 13.90
C TYR A 7 12.28 19.48 14.11
N LEU A 8 11.94 18.91 15.25
CA LEU A 8 12.20 17.50 15.55
C LEU A 8 11.47 16.59 14.56
N LYS A 9 10.18 16.85 14.27
CA LYS A 9 9.40 16.10 13.28
C LYS A 9 9.97 16.20 11.86
N LYS A 10 10.39 17.39 11.43
CA LYS A 10 11.01 17.59 10.11
C LYS A 10 12.35 16.87 9.99
N THR A 11 13.18 16.91 11.05
CA THR A 11 14.48 16.25 11.07
C THR A 11 14.33 14.73 11.07
N THR A 12 13.39 14.19 11.84
CA THR A 12 13.11 12.74 11.88
C THR A 12 12.59 12.25 10.50
N PHE A 13 11.69 13.02 9.86
CA PHE A 13 11.19 12.69 8.53
C PHE A 13 12.29 12.68 7.46
N SER A 14 13.21 13.69 7.50
CA SER A 14 14.37 13.74 6.59
C SER A 14 15.34 12.57 6.79
N ILE A 15 15.57 12.16 8.04
CA ILE A 15 16.45 11.01 8.36
C ILE A 15 15.84 9.71 7.85
N VAL A 16 14.53 9.49 8.05
CA VAL A 16 13.82 8.31 7.55
C VAL A 16 13.84 8.26 6.02
N LEU A 17 13.61 9.39 5.35
CA LEU A 17 13.65 9.50 3.90
C LEU A 17 15.07 9.20 3.36
N PHE A 18 16.12 9.69 4.02
CA PHE A 18 17.50 9.42 3.66
C PHE A 18 17.87 7.93 3.82
N PHE A 19 17.38 7.27 4.87
CA PHE A 19 17.57 5.82 5.06
C PHE A 19 16.89 4.99 3.98
N ILE A 20 15.68 5.35 3.54
CA ILE A 20 14.95 4.65 2.46
C ILE A 20 15.72 4.72 1.13
N PHE A 21 16.36 5.85 0.83
CA PHE A 21 17.15 6.02 -0.39
C PHE A 21 18.57 5.43 -0.33
N SER A 22 19.09 5.12 0.87
CA SER A 22 20.46 4.57 1.03
C SER A 22 20.54 3.05 0.84
N PHE A 23 19.44 2.33 0.91
CA PHE A 23 19.40 0.87 0.77
C PHE A 23 19.81 0.33 -0.61
N PRO A 24 19.50 0.95 -1.77
CA PRO A 24 19.90 0.41 -3.06
C PRO A 24 21.41 0.47 -3.34
N LEU A 25 22.18 1.30 -2.61
CA LEU A 25 23.62 1.41 -2.83
C LEU A 25 24.45 0.26 -2.25
N LEU A 26 23.91 -0.51 -1.32
CA LEU A 26 24.59 -1.66 -0.71
C LEU A 26 24.34 -2.99 -1.44
N ALA A 27 23.38 -3.01 -2.38
CA ALA A 27 23.00 -4.23 -3.12
C ALA A 27 23.90 -4.52 -4.34
N GLN A 28 24.85 -3.64 -4.70
CA GLN A 28 25.59 -3.75 -5.97
C GLN A 28 26.94 -4.45 -5.88
N ASN A 29 27.40 -4.93 -4.72
CA ASN A 29 28.70 -5.60 -4.61
C ASN A 29 28.70 -6.75 -3.62
N ASN A 30 28.20 -7.92 -4.04
CA ASN A 30 28.68 -9.18 -3.50
C ASN A 30 28.38 -10.34 -4.47
N LYS A 31 29.29 -10.59 -5.41
CA LYS A 31 29.50 -11.95 -5.92
C LYS A 31 30.14 -12.76 -4.79
N SER A 32 29.38 -13.26 -3.85
CA SER A 32 29.82 -14.31 -2.95
C SER A 32 29.34 -15.66 -3.50
N ILE A 33 30.30 -16.48 -3.85
CA ILE A 33 30.17 -17.90 -4.13
C ILE A 33 29.63 -18.57 -2.86
N GLY A 34 28.37 -19.01 -2.86
CA GLY A 34 27.83 -19.86 -1.79
C GLY A 34 26.38 -19.58 -1.39
N THR A 35 25.45 -20.38 -1.90
CA THR A 35 24.15 -20.83 -1.32
C THR A 35 23.09 -19.82 -0.82
N SER A 36 23.23 -18.52 -0.92
CA SER A 36 22.17 -17.56 -0.55
C SER A 36 21.51 -16.87 -1.75
N SER A 37 21.88 -17.19 -2.97
CA SER A 37 21.42 -16.52 -4.18
C SER A 37 19.99 -16.90 -4.57
N ASP A 38 19.58 -18.12 -4.32
CA ASP A 38 18.32 -18.69 -4.85
C ASP A 38 17.07 -17.98 -4.30
N PHE A 39 17.06 -17.63 -3.02
CA PHE A 39 15.90 -16.94 -2.39
C PHE A 39 15.66 -15.56 -3.01
N TRP A 40 16.70 -14.72 -3.08
CA TRP A 40 16.58 -13.34 -3.54
C TRP A 40 16.30 -13.23 -5.05
N ASP A 41 16.68 -14.25 -5.82
CA ASP A 41 16.37 -14.33 -7.25
C ASP A 41 14.86 -14.51 -7.52
N HIS A 42 14.12 -15.01 -6.50
CA HIS A 42 12.67 -15.18 -6.53
C HIS A 42 11.90 -14.02 -5.88
N VAL A 43 12.59 -13.07 -5.21
CA VAL A 43 11.94 -11.92 -4.59
C VAL A 43 11.80 -10.79 -5.60
N ARG A 44 10.58 -10.29 -5.74
CA ARG A 44 10.28 -9.08 -6.52
C ARG A 44 9.79 -7.98 -5.59
N PHE A 45 10.35 -6.80 -5.74
CA PHE A 45 9.91 -5.60 -5.03
C PHE A 45 9.02 -4.76 -5.92
N GLY A 46 8.04 -4.12 -5.31
CA GLY A 46 7.12 -3.30 -6.07
C GLY A 46 6.03 -2.70 -5.20
N GLY A 47 4.82 -2.70 -5.72
CA GLY A 47 3.66 -2.20 -5.00
C GLY A 47 2.70 -1.41 -5.85
N GLY A 48 1.81 -0.67 -5.19
CA GLY A 48 0.80 0.16 -5.81
C GLY A 48 0.91 1.62 -5.41
N ILE A 49 0.42 2.48 -6.28
CA ILE A 49 0.16 3.89 -5.99
C ILE A 49 -1.28 4.21 -6.36
N GLY A 50 -1.91 5.10 -5.60
CA GLY A 50 -3.27 5.57 -5.88
C GLY A 50 -3.37 7.07 -5.67
N LEU A 51 -4.07 7.75 -6.58
CA LEU A 51 -4.41 9.16 -6.47
C LEU A 51 -5.87 9.36 -6.86
N SER A 52 -6.59 10.14 -6.08
CA SER A 52 -7.97 10.51 -6.38
C SER A 52 -8.22 11.96 -5.97
N PHE A 53 -8.94 12.70 -6.80
CA PHE A 53 -9.30 14.10 -6.52
C PHE A 53 -10.65 14.43 -7.14
N GLY A 54 -11.36 15.36 -6.53
CA GLY A 54 -12.63 15.92 -7.01
C GLY A 54 -13.35 16.66 -5.91
N ASP A 55 -14.05 17.75 -6.25
CA ASP A 55 -14.95 18.51 -5.37
C ASP A 55 -14.44 18.77 -3.94
N GLY A 56 -13.16 19.20 -3.83
CA GLY A 56 -12.52 19.44 -2.54
C GLY A 56 -12.01 18.18 -1.83
N PHE A 57 -12.13 17.00 -2.45
CA PHE A 57 -11.55 15.75 -2.00
C PHE A 57 -10.17 15.52 -2.62
N PHE A 58 -9.25 15.02 -1.80
CA PHE A 58 -7.96 14.49 -2.23
C PHE A 58 -7.64 13.22 -1.47
N SER A 59 -7.14 12.21 -2.18
CA SER A 59 -6.60 10.98 -1.61
C SER A 59 -5.31 10.60 -2.31
N GLY A 60 -4.29 10.29 -1.52
CA GLY A 60 -3.01 9.77 -2.00
C GLY A 60 -2.63 8.52 -1.24
N THR A 61 -2.34 7.43 -1.97
CA THR A 61 -1.94 6.13 -1.42
C THR A 61 -0.59 5.71 -1.97
N LEU A 62 0.26 5.20 -1.08
CA LEU A 62 1.49 4.50 -1.41
C LEU A 62 1.45 3.13 -0.72
N ALA A 63 1.64 2.06 -1.50
CA ALA A 63 1.55 0.69 -1.01
C ALA A 63 2.75 -0.15 -1.49
N PRO A 64 3.97 0.04 -0.90
CA PRO A 64 5.12 -0.79 -1.21
C PRO A 64 4.88 -2.24 -0.77
N SER A 65 5.37 -3.18 -1.57
CA SER A 65 5.26 -4.61 -1.27
C SER A 65 6.45 -5.41 -1.82
N ALA A 66 6.64 -6.59 -1.27
CA ALA A 66 7.59 -7.58 -1.74
C ALA A 66 6.87 -8.91 -1.91
N ILE A 67 7.08 -9.58 -3.03
CA ILE A 67 6.52 -10.91 -3.32
C ILE A 67 7.63 -11.91 -3.53
N TYR A 68 7.42 -13.12 -3.08
CA TYR A 68 8.24 -14.29 -3.40
C TYR A 68 7.53 -15.12 -4.47
N GLN A 69 8.17 -15.30 -5.61
CA GLN A 69 7.66 -16.12 -6.72
C GLN A 69 8.07 -17.58 -6.50
N PHE A 70 7.13 -18.46 -6.20
CA PHE A 70 7.37 -19.89 -6.09
C PHE A 70 7.62 -20.54 -7.46
N ASN A 71 6.95 -20.01 -8.47
CA ASN A 71 7.09 -20.39 -9.88
C ASN A 71 6.50 -19.27 -10.77
N GLU A 72 6.42 -19.49 -12.08
CA GLU A 72 5.88 -18.53 -13.04
C GLU A 72 4.40 -18.16 -12.78
N GLN A 73 3.66 -19.02 -12.08
CA GLN A 73 2.23 -18.87 -11.88
C GLN A 73 1.85 -18.40 -10.49
N VAL A 74 2.64 -18.68 -9.44
CA VAL A 74 2.24 -18.47 -8.04
C VAL A 74 3.26 -17.62 -7.31
N ALA A 75 2.77 -16.59 -6.63
CA ALA A 75 3.56 -15.78 -5.72
C ALA A 75 2.79 -15.47 -4.43
N LEU A 76 3.52 -15.26 -3.35
CA LEU A 76 3.01 -14.79 -2.07
C LEU A 76 3.82 -13.58 -1.63
N GLY A 77 3.17 -12.59 -1.07
CA GLY A 77 3.86 -11.36 -0.67
C GLY A 77 3.34 -10.72 0.60
N LEU A 78 4.11 -9.75 1.04
CA LEU A 78 3.79 -8.86 2.13
C LEU A 78 3.82 -7.42 1.63
N GLY A 79 2.87 -6.61 2.09
CA GLY A 79 2.77 -5.20 1.76
C GLY A 79 2.62 -4.33 2.99
N LEU A 80 2.96 -3.07 2.82
CA LEU A 80 2.63 -1.98 3.73
C LEU A 80 1.84 -0.95 2.93
N SER A 81 0.95 -0.23 3.59
CA SER A 81 0.20 0.84 2.93
C SER A 81 0.16 2.09 3.78
N GLY A 82 0.19 3.24 3.13
CA GLY A 82 -0.04 4.53 3.72
C GLY A 82 -0.96 5.34 2.82
N THR A 83 -2.09 5.79 3.35
CA THR A 83 -3.05 6.62 2.63
C THR A 83 -3.33 7.90 3.40
N TYR A 84 -3.33 9.02 2.72
CA TYR A 84 -3.78 10.29 3.25
C TYR A 84 -4.99 10.78 2.45
N ASN A 85 -6.09 11.01 3.17
CA ASN A 85 -7.33 11.53 2.59
C ASN A 85 -7.67 12.88 3.23
N THR A 86 -8.20 13.79 2.45
CA THR A 86 -8.76 15.04 2.97
C THR A 86 -9.99 15.44 2.17
N GLN A 87 -11.02 15.86 2.88
CA GLN A 87 -12.19 16.53 2.31
C GLN A 87 -12.24 17.92 2.89
N LYS A 88 -12.23 18.92 2.01
CA LYS A 88 -12.24 20.34 2.42
C LYS A 88 -13.40 20.62 3.39
N ASP A 89 -13.10 21.32 4.49
CA ASP A 89 -14.05 21.76 5.50
C ASP A 89 -14.83 20.60 6.19
N LEU A 90 -14.39 19.35 6.05
CA LEU A 90 -15.06 18.19 6.61
C LEU A 90 -14.12 17.34 7.48
N TYR A 91 -13.09 16.70 6.90
CA TYR A 91 -12.17 15.85 7.65
C TYR A 91 -10.80 15.70 6.98
N LYS A 92 -9.84 15.22 7.79
CA LYS A 92 -8.55 14.66 7.33
C LYS A 92 -8.40 13.27 7.92
N SER A 93 -7.84 12.35 7.13
CA SER A 93 -7.63 10.98 7.57
C SER A 93 -6.25 10.50 7.16
N SER A 94 -5.56 9.84 8.08
CA SER A 94 -4.32 9.12 7.83
C SER A 94 -4.57 7.64 8.10
N ILE A 95 -4.22 6.80 7.16
CA ILE A 95 -4.45 5.37 7.22
C ILE A 95 -3.12 4.69 7.00
N VAL A 96 -2.77 3.76 7.87
CA VAL A 96 -1.58 2.91 7.73
C VAL A 96 -1.99 1.46 7.85
N GLY A 97 -1.36 0.59 7.10
CA GLY A 97 -1.74 -0.81 7.10
C GLY A 97 -0.63 -1.76 6.68
N ALA A 98 -0.89 -3.03 6.90
CA ALA A 98 -0.09 -4.14 6.41
C ALA A 98 -0.97 -5.12 5.66
N SER A 99 -0.42 -5.78 4.66
CA SER A 99 -1.16 -6.77 3.87
C SER A 99 -0.36 -8.05 3.63
N ILE A 100 -1.12 -9.13 3.38
CA ILE A 100 -0.61 -10.37 2.82
C ILE A 100 -1.34 -10.58 1.50
N VAL A 101 -0.58 -10.80 0.42
CA VAL A 101 -1.12 -10.95 -0.93
C VAL A 101 -0.68 -12.27 -1.55
N GLY A 102 -1.65 -13.04 -2.03
CA GLY A 102 -1.44 -14.20 -2.89
C GLY A 102 -1.77 -13.86 -4.34
N LEU A 103 -0.90 -14.22 -5.26
CA LEU A 103 -1.04 -13.99 -6.70
C LEU A 103 -1.00 -15.31 -7.44
N VAL A 104 -1.91 -15.47 -8.40
CA VAL A 104 -1.95 -16.63 -9.30
C VAL A 104 -2.12 -16.13 -10.72
N ASN A 105 -1.22 -16.52 -11.61
CA ASN A 105 -1.26 -16.23 -13.03
C ASN A 105 -1.62 -17.52 -13.81
N PRO A 106 -2.91 -17.81 -14.07
CA PRO A 106 -3.31 -18.99 -14.84
C PRO A 106 -2.73 -18.99 -16.25
N ILE A 107 -2.61 -17.81 -16.83
CA ILE A 107 -1.87 -17.49 -18.06
C ILE A 107 -1.05 -16.22 -17.83
N PRO A 108 0.00 -15.95 -18.61
CA PRO A 108 0.88 -14.80 -18.39
C PRO A 108 0.16 -13.45 -18.34
N GLU A 109 -0.92 -13.30 -19.11
CA GLU A 109 -1.66 -12.04 -19.24
C GLU A 109 -2.69 -11.81 -18.12
N ILE A 110 -3.12 -12.85 -17.40
CA ILE A 110 -4.17 -12.77 -16.39
C ILE A 110 -3.62 -13.08 -15.00
N GLN A 111 -3.85 -12.15 -14.07
CA GLN A 111 -3.53 -12.32 -12.66
C GLN A 111 -4.80 -12.37 -11.82
N LEU A 112 -4.93 -13.41 -11.02
CA LEU A 112 -5.88 -13.50 -9.92
C LEU A 112 -5.14 -13.13 -8.63
N SER A 113 -5.81 -12.41 -7.73
CA SER A 113 -5.23 -12.03 -6.44
C SER A 113 -6.20 -12.23 -5.30
N ALA A 114 -5.67 -12.62 -4.15
CA ALA A 114 -6.34 -12.55 -2.86
C ALA A 114 -5.44 -11.76 -1.91
N GLU A 115 -5.95 -10.68 -1.30
CA GLU A 115 -5.17 -9.79 -0.44
C GLU A 115 -5.95 -9.47 0.83
N PHE A 116 -5.38 -9.81 1.96
CA PHE A 116 -5.89 -9.41 3.28
C PHE A 116 -5.11 -8.19 3.75
N GLU A 117 -5.83 -7.12 4.07
CA GLU A 117 -5.27 -5.87 4.62
C GLU A 117 -5.80 -5.67 6.05
N GLU A 118 -4.93 -5.28 6.96
CA GLU A 118 -5.29 -4.77 8.28
C GLU A 118 -4.89 -3.30 8.35
N LEU A 119 -5.87 -2.42 8.49
CA LEU A 119 -5.73 -0.97 8.36
C LEU A 119 -6.04 -0.28 9.68
N ASN A 120 -5.15 0.59 10.15
CA ASN A 120 -5.43 1.54 11.22
C ASN A 120 -5.84 2.88 10.62
N VAL A 121 -7.03 3.31 10.91
CA VAL A 121 -7.65 4.54 10.42
C VAL A 121 -7.66 5.58 11.53
N SER A 122 -7.00 6.72 11.30
CA SER A 122 -7.07 7.89 12.16
C SER A 122 -7.72 9.03 11.38
N ARG A 123 -8.90 9.45 11.82
CA ARG A 123 -9.70 10.52 11.19
C ARG A 123 -9.91 11.67 12.16
N THR A 124 -9.57 12.87 11.72
CA THR A 124 -9.78 14.12 12.44
C THR A 124 -10.84 14.94 11.72
N TRP A 125 -11.90 15.24 12.41
CA TRP A 125 -13.01 16.03 11.89
C TRP A 125 -12.75 17.54 12.06
N ASP A 126 -13.29 18.33 11.13
CA ASP A 126 -13.28 19.78 11.30
C ASP A 126 -14.14 20.19 12.52
N SER A 127 -13.64 21.11 13.34
CA SER A 127 -14.32 21.55 14.57
C SER A 127 -15.74 22.07 14.35
N ARG A 128 -16.06 22.49 13.14
CA ARG A 128 -17.39 22.98 12.75
C ARG A 128 -18.42 21.86 12.56
N THR A 129 -17.97 20.62 12.39
CA THR A 129 -18.87 19.47 12.16
C THR A 129 -19.51 18.95 13.43
N GLY A 130 -18.89 19.19 14.60
CA GLY A 130 -19.32 18.65 15.88
C GLY A 130 -19.06 17.16 16.07
N PHE A 131 -18.39 16.49 15.13
CA PHE A 131 -17.98 15.10 15.24
C PHE A 131 -16.70 14.97 16.06
N ALA A 132 -16.58 13.87 16.83
CA ALA A 132 -15.36 13.53 17.55
C ALA A 132 -14.36 12.83 16.62
N ASP A 133 -13.06 13.04 16.87
CA ASP A 133 -12.01 12.32 16.17
C ASP A 133 -12.11 10.83 16.41
N GLU A 134 -11.76 10.04 15.38
CA GLU A 134 -11.91 8.58 15.39
C GLU A 134 -10.56 7.90 15.16
N ASN A 135 -10.34 6.79 15.85
CA ASN A 135 -9.25 5.87 15.58
C ASN A 135 -9.77 4.44 15.72
N TYR A 136 -9.66 3.66 14.64
CA TYR A 136 -10.14 2.27 14.62
C TYR A 136 -9.33 1.39 13.66
N TRP A 137 -9.46 0.08 13.87
CA TRP A 137 -8.91 -0.93 12.97
C TRP A 137 -9.99 -1.41 12.01
N TYR A 138 -9.60 -1.63 10.77
CA TYR A 138 -10.48 -2.09 9.70
C TYR A 138 -9.80 -3.19 8.90
N PRO A 139 -10.27 -4.46 8.99
CA PRO A 139 -9.83 -5.54 8.13
C PRO A 139 -10.53 -5.47 6.77
N ALA A 140 -9.80 -5.66 5.69
CA ALA A 140 -10.32 -5.78 4.34
C ALA A 140 -9.80 -7.07 3.69
N LEU A 141 -10.64 -7.76 2.92
CA LEU A 141 -10.27 -8.94 2.16
C LEU A 141 -10.66 -8.74 0.70
N PHE A 142 -9.65 -8.55 -0.14
CA PHE A 142 -9.84 -8.33 -1.55
C PHE A 142 -9.65 -9.60 -2.36
N LEU A 143 -10.58 -9.86 -3.29
CA LEU A 143 -10.40 -10.77 -4.41
C LEU A 143 -10.30 -9.95 -5.69
N GLY A 144 -9.27 -10.16 -6.47
CA GLY A 144 -8.98 -9.33 -7.64
C GLY A 144 -8.70 -10.12 -8.89
N VAL A 145 -8.93 -9.45 -10.01
CA VAL A 145 -8.50 -9.90 -11.34
C VAL A 145 -7.80 -8.74 -12.05
N GLY A 146 -6.67 -9.03 -12.68
CA GLY A 146 -5.86 -8.06 -13.37
C GLY A 146 -5.33 -8.58 -14.70
N TYR A 147 -4.97 -7.63 -15.56
CA TYR A 147 -4.26 -7.86 -16.81
C TYR A 147 -2.81 -7.43 -16.65
N ASN A 148 -1.90 -8.34 -16.96
CA ASN A 148 -0.47 -8.10 -16.91
C ASN A 148 0.03 -7.52 -18.24
N SER A 149 0.75 -6.40 -18.16
CA SER A 149 1.46 -5.80 -19.29
C SER A 149 2.92 -5.55 -18.87
N GLY A 150 3.76 -6.53 -19.10
CA GLY A 150 5.13 -6.53 -18.59
C GLY A 150 5.16 -6.50 -17.06
N PRO A 151 5.89 -5.55 -16.43
CA PRO A 151 5.98 -5.46 -14.96
C PRO A 151 4.74 -4.85 -14.32
N VAL A 152 3.76 -4.37 -15.10
CA VAL A 152 2.59 -3.64 -14.63
C VAL A 152 1.35 -4.50 -14.73
N THR A 153 0.57 -4.57 -13.67
CA THR A 153 -0.75 -5.19 -13.63
C THR A 153 -1.81 -4.12 -13.43
N PHE A 154 -2.82 -4.09 -14.29
CA PHE A 154 -4.02 -3.26 -14.16
C PHE A 154 -5.21 -4.16 -13.83
N GLY A 155 -6.01 -3.78 -12.86
CA GLY A 155 -7.11 -4.64 -12.49
C GLY A 155 -8.19 -3.97 -11.64
N ILE A 156 -9.12 -4.82 -11.24
CA ILE A 156 -10.17 -4.48 -10.29
C ILE A 156 -10.18 -5.52 -9.18
N ARG A 157 -10.40 -5.09 -7.95
CA ARG A 157 -10.52 -5.96 -6.77
C ARG A 157 -11.82 -5.67 -6.04
N PHE A 158 -12.39 -6.69 -5.44
CA PHE A 158 -13.64 -6.64 -4.68
C PHE A 158 -13.34 -6.91 -3.21
N ASP A 159 -13.73 -5.99 -2.31
CA ASP A 159 -13.64 -6.19 -0.86
C ASP A 159 -14.80 -7.05 -0.38
N VAL A 160 -14.49 -8.27 0.03
CA VAL A 160 -15.46 -9.26 0.55
C VAL A 160 -15.96 -8.89 1.94
N LEU A 161 -15.15 -8.13 2.71
CA LEU A 161 -15.48 -7.69 4.07
C LEU A 161 -16.02 -6.25 4.10
N TYR A 162 -16.39 -5.69 2.93
CA TYR A 162 -16.82 -4.32 2.81
C TYR A 162 -17.95 -3.95 3.78
N ASP A 163 -17.68 -2.95 4.63
CA ASP A 163 -18.66 -2.33 5.53
C ASP A 163 -18.77 -0.84 5.18
N LYS A 164 -19.90 -0.42 4.64
CA LYS A 164 -20.15 0.97 4.21
C LYS A 164 -19.88 2.02 5.30
N ASN A 165 -20.02 1.67 6.58
CA ASN A 165 -19.87 2.60 7.69
C ASN A 165 -18.42 2.73 8.16
N LYS A 166 -17.58 1.73 7.89
CA LYS A 166 -16.19 1.66 8.39
C LYS A 166 -15.15 1.71 7.29
N SER A 167 -15.52 1.26 6.06
CA SER A 167 -14.57 1.19 4.96
C SER A 167 -13.97 2.56 4.64
N ILE A 168 -12.69 2.54 4.31
CA ILE A 168 -11.98 3.70 3.76
C ILE A 168 -12.23 3.85 2.25
N TYR A 169 -12.75 2.81 1.62
CA TYR A 169 -13.09 2.76 0.21
C TYR A 169 -14.56 3.19 0.03
N SER A 170 -14.83 4.01 -0.98
CA SER A 170 -16.18 4.49 -1.26
C SER A 170 -17.11 3.37 -1.70
N GLU A 171 -16.57 2.36 -2.38
CA GLU A 171 -17.29 1.22 -2.95
C GLU A 171 -16.52 -0.07 -2.65
N SER A 172 -17.24 -1.20 -2.71
CA SER A 172 -16.62 -2.53 -2.59
C SER A 172 -15.71 -2.89 -3.77
N TRP A 173 -15.87 -2.24 -4.92
CA TRP A 173 -15.04 -2.41 -6.11
C TRP A 173 -13.96 -1.35 -6.16
N VAL A 174 -12.70 -1.78 -6.22
CA VAL A 174 -11.55 -0.88 -6.19
C VAL A 174 -10.64 -1.18 -7.37
N PRO A 175 -10.48 -0.25 -8.33
CA PRO A 175 -9.47 -0.39 -9.38
C PRO A 175 -8.07 -0.32 -8.76
N PHE A 176 -7.12 -1.06 -9.33
CA PHE A 176 -5.74 -1.03 -8.87
C PHE A 176 -4.74 -1.04 -10.03
N ILE A 177 -3.57 -0.49 -9.74
CA ILE A 177 -2.36 -0.61 -10.55
C ILE A 177 -1.27 -1.12 -9.64
N ARG A 178 -0.59 -2.18 -10.06
CA ARG A 178 0.48 -2.83 -9.31
C ARG A 178 1.69 -3.01 -10.22
N VAL A 179 2.88 -2.78 -9.69
CA VAL A 179 4.14 -2.91 -10.45
C VAL A 179 5.11 -3.74 -9.63
N TYR A 180 5.78 -4.73 -10.26
CA TYR A 180 6.85 -5.52 -9.65
C TYR A 180 8.07 -5.56 -10.57
N PHE A 181 9.26 -5.48 -9.93
CA PHE A 181 10.57 -5.50 -10.61
C PHE A 181 11.42 -6.68 -10.17
#